data_02efee74e7348f142ff0b7e60e82b0d1
#
_entry.id   02efee74e7348f142ff0b7e60e82b0d1
#
_cell.length_a   1.000
_cell.length_b   1.000
_cell.length_c   1.000
_cell.angle_alpha   90.00
_cell.angle_beta   90.00
_cell.angle_gamma   90.00
#
_symmetry.space_group_name_H-M   'P 1'
#
loop_
_entity.id
_entity.type
_entity.pdbx_description
1 polymer ?
#
loop_
_entity_poly.entity_id
_entity_poly.type
_entity_poly.pdbx_seq_one_letter_code
_entity_poly.pdbx_strand_id
1 'polypeptide(L)'
;MDEAQLIKKREKFFSKTLPKIYKRGIKRPVLKNKVIFVCGYGKRRFENFDYLKYYLEKKGGYDIHIYSLKTRIDNERSAADAKKLVADMADASLIFTDKASEVLSALDIRKETALIHLWNDTGVFKNISNTQNDSIADDRQTYGNIDVLSCCDEKFSKTIREGLAIKDDGVVCPLGISRSDAYLDKSFIEESYKKFYSIFQNAQGKKIIYYAPMSRKRQGEIKFPSRFSIQFMHYVFKDDYVIAISRDRLSLPPRTIQEKYYDFAKDITGQMTSTQMLSICDIFITDYSPLVFDAAFAAKPTIMFQYDAHRYKDRMNTFLNFDEYSIGPICECNEDIVNYIKDNENDFDISSLLRFKEKYMSACDGHSTERIIDRALEILNER
;
A
#
# COMPACT_ATOMS: atom_id res chain seq x y z
N MET A 1 -36.49 -6.73 6.08
CA MET A 1 -35.83 -7.38 7.22
C MET A 1 -35.50 -6.28 8.19
N ASP A 2 -35.93 -6.41 9.42
CA ASP A 2 -35.67 -5.46 10.50
C ASP A 2 -34.18 -5.39 10.83
N GLU A 3 -33.69 -4.22 11.27
CA GLU A 3 -32.30 -3.96 11.62
C GLU A 3 -31.77 -4.96 12.67
N ALA A 4 -32.61 -5.27 13.67
CA ALA A 4 -32.27 -6.27 14.69
C ALA A 4 -32.08 -7.69 14.11
N GLN A 5 -32.82 -8.05 13.07
CA GLN A 5 -32.66 -9.34 12.39
C GLN A 5 -31.37 -9.36 11.56
N LEU A 6 -30.98 -8.22 10.96
CA LEU A 6 -29.71 -8.09 10.23
C LEU A 6 -28.53 -8.25 11.17
N ILE A 7 -28.55 -7.60 12.33
CA ILE A 7 -27.50 -7.70 13.35
C ILE A 7 -27.35 -9.17 13.81
N LYS A 8 -28.46 -9.82 14.19
CA LYS A 8 -28.43 -11.24 14.61
C LYS A 8 -27.92 -12.17 13.50
N LYS A 9 -28.27 -11.91 12.25
CA LYS A 9 -27.78 -12.69 11.10
C LYS A 9 -26.27 -12.51 10.92
N ARG A 10 -25.78 -11.28 11.09
CA ARG A 10 -24.33 -10.97 11.03
C ARG A 10 -23.58 -11.63 12.18
N GLU A 11 -24.01 -11.49 13.41
CA GLU A 11 -23.42 -12.16 14.58
C GLU A 11 -23.33 -13.68 14.39
N LYS A 12 -24.43 -14.31 13.95
CA LYS A 12 -24.47 -15.75 13.66
C LYS A 12 -23.49 -16.14 12.54
N PHE A 13 -23.30 -15.24 11.57
CA PHE A 13 -22.37 -15.49 10.46
C PHE A 13 -20.93 -15.59 10.95
N PHE A 14 -20.47 -14.61 11.73
CA PHE A 14 -19.10 -14.59 12.27
C PHE A 14 -18.90 -15.58 13.41
N SER A 15 -19.82 -15.72 14.36
CA SER A 15 -19.64 -16.57 15.52
C SER A 15 -19.90 -18.06 15.29
N LYS A 16 -20.66 -18.44 14.26
CA LYS A 16 -21.05 -19.83 14.02
C LYS A 16 -20.77 -20.32 12.60
N THR A 17 -21.10 -19.52 11.58
CA THR A 17 -21.04 -20.00 10.19
C THR A 17 -19.61 -20.12 9.69
N LEU A 18 -18.82 -19.05 9.82
CA LEU A 18 -17.41 -19.06 9.39
C LEU A 18 -16.55 -20.06 10.20
N PRO A 19 -16.62 -20.09 11.54
CA PRO A 19 -15.90 -21.10 12.34
C PRO A 19 -16.27 -22.54 11.97
N LYS A 20 -17.52 -22.79 11.67
CA LYS A 20 -17.97 -24.15 11.26
C LYS A 20 -17.37 -24.56 9.90
N ILE A 21 -17.27 -23.64 8.96
CA ILE A 21 -16.62 -23.90 7.66
C ILE A 21 -15.15 -24.18 7.88
N TYR A 22 -14.46 -23.34 8.64
CA TYR A 22 -13.05 -23.50 8.96
C TYR A 22 -12.75 -24.84 9.66
N LYS A 23 -13.50 -25.17 10.74
CA LYS A 23 -13.38 -26.44 11.48
C LYS A 23 -13.60 -27.69 10.62
N ARG A 24 -14.38 -27.58 9.55
CA ARG A 24 -14.50 -28.69 8.58
C ARG A 24 -13.27 -28.77 7.69
N GLY A 25 -12.74 -27.63 7.27
CA GLY A 25 -11.59 -27.54 6.37
C GLY A 25 -10.28 -28.01 7.01
N ILE A 26 -10.04 -27.70 8.30
CA ILE A 26 -8.82 -28.10 9.03
C ILE A 26 -8.70 -29.63 9.26
N LYS A 27 -9.69 -30.42 8.90
CA LYS A 27 -9.57 -31.88 8.84
C LYS A 27 -8.67 -32.33 7.68
N ARG A 28 -8.44 -31.47 6.69
CA ARG A 28 -7.48 -31.74 5.63
C ARG A 28 -6.06 -31.45 6.13
N PRO A 29 -5.03 -32.16 5.63
CA PRO A 29 -3.65 -31.83 5.94
C PRO A 29 -3.29 -30.45 5.42
N VAL A 30 -2.35 -29.76 6.06
CA VAL A 30 -1.81 -28.51 5.56
C VAL A 30 -1.00 -28.76 4.30
N LEU A 31 -1.24 -27.93 3.29
CA LEU A 31 -0.44 -27.87 2.08
C LEU A 31 0.71 -26.87 2.33
N LYS A 32 1.91 -27.41 2.56
CA LYS A 32 3.09 -26.63 2.96
C LYS A 32 3.47 -25.51 1.98
N ASN A 33 3.11 -25.65 0.71
CA ASN A 33 3.39 -24.67 -0.35
C ASN A 33 2.21 -23.72 -0.63
N LYS A 34 1.08 -23.87 0.06
CA LYS A 34 -0.10 -23.05 -0.19
C LYS A 34 -0.03 -21.74 0.56
N VAL A 35 -0.10 -20.65 -0.21
CA VAL A 35 -0.02 -19.27 0.26
C VAL A 35 -1.30 -18.52 -0.10
N ILE A 36 -1.90 -17.85 0.88
CA ILE A 36 -3.10 -17.05 0.66
C ILE A 36 -2.81 -15.58 0.95
N PHE A 37 -3.14 -14.72 0.00
CA PHE A 37 -3.16 -13.28 0.17
C PHE A 37 -4.60 -12.79 0.39
N VAL A 38 -4.82 -12.07 1.49
CA VAL A 38 -6.12 -11.50 1.86
C VAL A 38 -6.04 -9.97 1.77
N CYS A 39 -6.52 -9.41 0.67
CA CYS A 39 -6.56 -7.97 0.43
C CYS A 39 -7.77 -7.34 1.12
N GLY A 40 -7.60 -6.69 2.23
CA GLY A 40 -8.66 -6.04 3.00
C GLY A 40 -9.18 -4.73 2.41
N TYR A 41 -8.43 -4.13 1.48
CA TYR A 41 -8.82 -2.90 0.77
C TYR A 41 -9.54 -3.15 -0.57
N GLY A 42 -9.91 -4.39 -0.85
CA GLY A 42 -10.55 -4.80 -2.10
C GLY A 42 -9.56 -4.99 -3.26
N LYS A 43 -10.05 -5.51 -4.40
CA LYS A 43 -9.24 -5.82 -5.60
C LYS A 43 -8.37 -4.65 -6.12
N ARG A 44 -8.56 -3.46 -5.58
CA ARG A 44 -7.97 -2.22 -6.10
C ARG A 44 -6.65 -1.85 -5.43
N ARG A 45 -6.27 -2.49 -4.31
CA ARG A 45 -5.05 -2.15 -3.55
C ARG A 45 -4.23 -3.40 -3.23
N PHE A 46 -3.85 -4.12 -4.26
CA PHE A 46 -2.97 -5.28 -4.12
C PHE A 46 -1.49 -4.88 -3.95
N GLU A 47 -1.19 -3.58 -4.02
CA GLU A 47 0.19 -3.05 -4.07
C GLU A 47 1.08 -3.51 -2.91
N ASN A 48 0.52 -3.73 -1.71
CA ASN A 48 1.30 -4.23 -0.57
C ASN A 48 1.84 -5.64 -0.75
N PHE A 49 1.18 -6.44 -1.59
CA PHE A 49 1.56 -7.81 -1.88
C PHE A 49 2.30 -7.97 -3.21
N ASP A 50 2.35 -6.91 -4.02
CA ASP A 50 2.79 -6.97 -5.41
C ASP A 50 4.20 -7.57 -5.49
N TYR A 51 5.13 -7.02 -4.71
CA TYR A 51 6.49 -7.53 -4.70
C TYR A 51 6.64 -8.87 -3.98
N LEU A 52 5.95 -9.09 -2.86
CA LEU A 52 5.99 -10.39 -2.16
C LEU A 52 5.47 -11.52 -3.05
N LYS A 53 4.37 -11.27 -3.78
CA LYS A 53 3.86 -12.21 -4.76
C LYS A 53 4.87 -12.47 -5.88
N TYR A 54 5.41 -11.42 -6.47
CA TYR A 54 6.44 -11.50 -7.50
C TYR A 54 7.63 -12.34 -7.03
N TYR A 55 8.12 -12.08 -5.82
CA TYR A 55 9.25 -12.80 -5.22
C TYR A 55 8.94 -14.29 -5.06
N LEU A 56 7.77 -14.64 -4.53
CA LEU A 56 7.35 -16.03 -4.34
C LEU A 56 7.15 -16.75 -5.68
N GLU A 57 6.57 -16.08 -6.68
CA GLU A 57 6.40 -16.64 -8.03
C GLU A 57 7.76 -16.93 -8.69
N LYS A 58 8.72 -16.01 -8.54
CA LYS A 58 10.07 -16.15 -9.07
C LYS A 58 10.86 -17.26 -8.35
N LYS A 59 10.70 -17.38 -7.03
CA LYS A 59 11.29 -18.46 -6.24
C LYS A 59 10.70 -19.82 -6.63
N GLY A 60 9.45 -19.84 -7.06
CA GLY A 60 8.73 -21.03 -7.50
C GLY A 60 8.31 -21.97 -6.38
N GLY A 61 7.51 -22.98 -6.71
CA GLY A 61 7.07 -24.02 -5.78
C GLY A 61 5.89 -23.65 -4.91
N TYR A 62 5.37 -22.42 -4.95
CA TYR A 62 4.23 -21.97 -4.15
C TYR A 62 2.94 -22.00 -4.96
N ASP A 63 1.84 -22.44 -4.32
CA ASP A 63 0.47 -22.38 -4.80
C ASP A 63 -0.20 -21.13 -4.22
N ILE A 64 -0.30 -20.07 -5.02
CA ILE A 64 -0.67 -18.73 -4.56
C ILE A 64 -2.12 -18.43 -4.88
N HIS A 65 -2.91 -18.18 -3.84
CA HIS A 65 -4.31 -17.77 -3.95
C HIS A 65 -4.53 -16.36 -3.44
N ILE A 66 -5.33 -15.58 -4.16
CA ILE A 66 -5.57 -14.18 -3.85
C ILE A 66 -7.05 -13.95 -3.62
N TYR A 67 -7.38 -13.40 -2.45
CA TYR A 67 -8.73 -13.03 -2.06
C TYR A 67 -8.82 -11.55 -1.76
N SER A 68 -9.91 -10.94 -2.20
CA SER A 68 -10.23 -9.56 -1.90
C SER A 68 -11.49 -9.51 -1.05
N LEU A 69 -11.35 -9.09 0.19
CA LEU A 69 -12.48 -8.88 1.08
C LEU A 69 -13.01 -7.46 0.94
N LYS A 70 -14.32 -7.29 0.96
CA LYS A 70 -14.92 -5.99 1.24
C LYS A 70 -14.75 -5.64 2.71
N THR A 71 -14.58 -4.37 3.02
CA THR A 71 -14.44 -3.85 4.39
C THR A 71 -15.64 -4.22 5.26
N ARG A 72 -16.83 -4.38 4.66
CA ARG A 72 -18.04 -4.88 5.33
C ARG A 72 -18.65 -6.02 4.55
N ILE A 73 -19.07 -7.06 5.26
CA ILE A 73 -19.88 -8.13 4.70
C ILE A 73 -21.35 -7.71 4.87
N ASP A 74 -21.85 -7.06 3.84
CA ASP A 74 -23.15 -6.36 3.83
C ASP A 74 -24.19 -7.02 2.91
N ASN A 75 -23.77 -7.98 2.10
CA ASN A 75 -24.64 -8.64 1.12
C ASN A 75 -24.25 -10.11 0.91
N GLU A 76 -25.10 -10.85 0.17
CA GLU A 76 -24.91 -12.28 -0.08
C GLU A 76 -23.60 -12.59 -0.85
N ARG A 77 -23.19 -11.72 -1.77
CA ARG A 77 -21.95 -11.89 -2.54
C ARG A 77 -20.73 -11.77 -1.64
N SER A 78 -20.66 -10.75 -0.80
CA SER A 78 -19.55 -10.59 0.14
C SER A 78 -19.50 -11.72 1.18
N ALA A 79 -20.66 -12.23 1.60
CA ALA A 79 -20.75 -13.40 2.46
C ALA A 79 -20.30 -14.69 1.77
N ALA A 80 -20.60 -14.87 0.47
CA ALA A 80 -20.12 -16.00 -0.31
C ALA A 80 -18.60 -15.95 -0.52
N ASP A 81 -18.05 -14.79 -0.84
CA ASP A 81 -16.61 -14.57 -0.96
C ASP A 81 -15.87 -14.88 0.35
N ALA A 82 -16.40 -14.45 1.50
CA ALA A 82 -15.85 -14.76 2.81
C ALA A 82 -15.88 -16.28 3.13
N LYS A 83 -16.97 -16.98 2.79
CA LYS A 83 -17.06 -18.43 2.97
C LYS A 83 -16.03 -19.16 2.11
N LYS A 84 -15.85 -18.74 0.87
CA LYS A 84 -14.86 -19.31 -0.06
C LYS A 84 -13.45 -19.13 0.49
N LEU A 85 -13.09 -17.91 0.91
CA LEU A 85 -11.82 -17.63 1.55
C LEU A 85 -11.58 -18.54 2.75
N VAL A 86 -12.52 -18.60 3.71
CA VAL A 86 -12.38 -19.40 4.94
C VAL A 86 -12.23 -20.88 4.65
N ALA A 87 -12.93 -21.41 3.64
CA ALA A 87 -12.78 -22.80 3.23
C ALA A 87 -11.38 -23.10 2.62
N ASP A 88 -10.83 -22.12 1.90
CA ASP A 88 -9.54 -22.23 1.23
C ASP A 88 -8.36 -22.02 2.19
N MET A 89 -8.53 -21.15 3.19
CA MET A 89 -7.53 -20.90 4.24
C MET A 89 -7.27 -22.12 5.13
N ALA A 90 -8.24 -22.99 5.26
CA ALA A 90 -8.20 -24.04 6.26
C ALA A 90 -7.08 -25.08 6.08
N ASP A 91 -6.50 -25.18 4.90
CA ASP A 91 -5.35 -26.06 4.59
C ASP A 91 -4.12 -25.29 4.09
N ALA A 92 -4.10 -23.95 4.20
CA ALA A 92 -2.94 -23.15 3.84
C ALA A 92 -1.90 -23.14 4.97
N SER A 93 -0.61 -23.10 4.60
CA SER A 93 0.50 -22.91 5.54
C SER A 93 0.76 -21.44 5.85
N LEU A 94 0.65 -20.57 4.86
CA LEU A 94 0.93 -19.14 5.00
C LEU A 94 -0.27 -18.30 4.58
N ILE A 95 -0.61 -17.31 5.39
CA ILE A 95 -1.65 -16.34 5.10
C ILE A 95 -1.06 -14.95 5.32
N PHE A 96 -1.08 -14.14 4.27
CA PHE A 96 -0.69 -12.73 4.33
C PHE A 96 -1.92 -11.85 4.23
N THR A 97 -2.03 -10.86 5.12
CA THR A 97 -3.10 -9.87 5.09
C THR A 97 -2.51 -8.45 5.15
N ASP A 98 -3.16 -7.49 4.51
CA ASP A 98 -2.80 -6.07 4.57
C ASP A 98 -3.76 -5.26 5.44
N LYS A 99 -4.79 -5.93 5.99
CA LYS A 99 -5.77 -5.30 6.86
C LYS A 99 -6.37 -6.33 7.80
N ALA A 100 -6.50 -5.96 9.07
CA ALA A 100 -7.31 -6.71 10.00
C ALA A 100 -8.76 -6.81 9.52
N SER A 101 -9.39 -7.97 9.71
CA SER A 101 -10.76 -8.20 9.25
C SER A 101 -11.56 -9.05 10.22
N GLU A 102 -12.85 -8.76 10.36
CA GLU A 102 -13.79 -9.57 11.13
C GLU A 102 -13.81 -11.05 10.69
N VAL A 103 -13.47 -11.32 9.43
CA VAL A 103 -13.40 -12.70 8.92
C VAL A 103 -12.25 -13.47 9.58
N LEU A 104 -11.05 -12.83 9.61
CA LEU A 104 -9.86 -13.44 10.20
C LEU A 104 -9.99 -13.56 11.72
N SER A 105 -10.51 -12.52 12.38
CA SER A 105 -10.71 -12.51 13.84
C SER A 105 -11.78 -13.51 14.33
N ALA A 106 -12.70 -13.89 13.45
CA ALA A 106 -13.72 -14.89 13.78
C ALA A 106 -13.21 -16.34 13.78
N LEU A 107 -11.95 -16.56 13.38
CA LEU A 107 -11.38 -17.89 13.23
C LEU A 107 -10.33 -18.17 14.29
N ASP A 108 -10.35 -19.37 14.80
CA ASP A 108 -9.27 -19.95 15.58
C ASP A 108 -8.30 -20.62 14.60
N ILE A 109 -7.30 -19.84 14.16
CA ILE A 109 -6.34 -20.27 13.13
C ILE A 109 -5.50 -21.43 13.69
N ARG A 110 -5.41 -22.51 12.91
CA ARG A 110 -4.65 -23.70 13.30
C ARG A 110 -3.16 -23.39 13.44
N LYS A 111 -2.48 -24.06 14.36
CA LYS A 111 -1.06 -23.84 14.66
C LYS A 111 -0.13 -24.05 13.46
N GLU A 112 -0.50 -24.94 12.55
CA GLU A 112 0.29 -25.23 11.35
C GLU A 112 0.10 -24.18 10.23
N THR A 113 -0.55 -23.07 10.52
CA THR A 113 -0.72 -21.93 9.62
C THR A 113 -0.16 -20.68 10.28
N ALA A 114 0.70 -19.94 9.59
CA ALA A 114 1.17 -18.65 10.04
C ALA A 114 0.35 -17.53 9.39
N LEU A 115 -0.19 -16.61 10.20
CA LEU A 115 -0.96 -15.44 9.79
C LEU A 115 -0.11 -14.18 9.96
N ILE A 116 0.32 -13.60 8.85
CA ILE A 116 1.22 -12.46 8.79
C ILE A 116 0.46 -11.22 8.30
N HIS A 117 0.51 -10.15 9.08
CA HIS A 117 0.00 -8.86 8.67
C HIS A 117 1.14 -7.98 8.13
N LEU A 118 1.01 -7.56 6.89
CA LEU A 118 1.90 -6.58 6.29
C LEU A 118 1.34 -5.18 6.53
N TRP A 119 2.05 -4.36 7.31
CA TRP A 119 1.60 -2.99 7.55
C TRP A 119 1.51 -2.22 6.23
N ASN A 120 0.37 -1.59 6.00
CA ASN A 120 0.05 -1.01 4.70
C ASN A 120 0.81 0.29 4.41
N ASP A 121 1.02 1.09 5.43
CA ASP A 121 1.72 2.36 5.32
C ASP A 121 3.19 2.16 5.68
N THR A 122 4.10 2.62 4.84
CA THR A 122 5.54 2.58 5.11
C THR A 122 5.92 3.37 6.36
N GLY A 123 5.07 4.33 6.74
CA GLY A 123 5.18 5.04 8.02
C GLY A 123 3.82 5.20 8.70
N VAL A 124 3.83 5.61 9.96
CA VAL A 124 2.61 5.90 10.71
C VAL A 124 2.14 7.31 10.37
N PHE A 125 1.35 7.44 9.31
CA PHE A 125 0.82 8.72 8.86
C PHE A 125 -0.37 9.19 9.70
N LYS A 126 -1.19 8.24 10.17
CA LYS A 126 -2.36 8.55 10.98
C LYS A 126 -2.05 8.33 12.45
N ASN A 127 -2.55 9.22 13.29
CA ASN A 127 -2.46 9.05 14.73
C ASN A 127 -3.30 7.83 15.16
N ILE A 128 -2.63 6.72 15.40
CA ILE A 128 -3.24 5.45 15.83
C ILE A 128 -3.75 5.59 17.27
N SER A 129 -3.14 6.48 18.06
CA SER A 129 -3.49 6.68 19.47
C SER A 129 -4.71 7.58 19.71
N ASN A 130 -5.05 8.46 18.77
CA ASN A 130 -6.17 9.43 18.89
C ASN A 130 -7.49 8.92 18.30
N THR A 131 -7.76 7.66 18.43
CA THR A 131 -8.95 7.07 17.86
C THR A 131 -10.13 7.13 18.82
N GLN A 132 -10.79 8.27 18.83
CA GLN A 132 -12.18 8.40 19.27
C GLN A 132 -13.17 7.87 18.20
N ASN A 133 -12.69 7.28 17.12
CA ASN A 133 -13.54 6.67 16.11
C ASN A 133 -13.77 5.20 16.44
N ASP A 134 -15.01 4.81 16.57
CA ASP A 134 -15.52 3.45 16.83
C ASP A 134 -14.90 2.35 15.92
N SER A 135 -14.34 2.73 14.76
CA SER A 135 -13.71 1.80 13.81
C SER A 135 -12.42 1.15 14.30
N ILE A 136 -11.71 1.75 15.28
CA ILE A 136 -10.45 1.18 15.80
C ILE A 136 -10.66 0.35 17.07
N ALA A 137 -11.73 0.59 17.82
CA ALA A 137 -12.14 -0.35 18.85
C ALA A 137 -12.45 -1.74 18.24
N ASP A 138 -13.07 -1.75 17.06
CA ASP A 138 -13.26 -2.97 16.25
C ASP A 138 -11.91 -3.54 15.75
N ASP A 139 -10.96 -2.71 15.36
CA ASP A 139 -9.65 -3.14 14.89
C ASP A 139 -8.83 -3.83 16.02
N ARG A 140 -8.91 -3.36 17.27
CA ARG A 140 -8.20 -3.98 18.41
C ARG A 140 -8.55 -5.45 18.64
N GLN A 141 -9.81 -5.82 18.46
CA GLN A 141 -10.25 -7.23 18.55
C GLN A 141 -9.74 -8.05 17.38
N THR A 142 -9.47 -7.42 16.24
CA THR A 142 -9.13 -8.10 15.00
C THR A 142 -7.65 -8.47 14.87
N TYR A 143 -6.78 -7.95 15.76
CA TYR A 143 -5.34 -8.27 15.76
C TYR A 143 -4.95 -9.43 16.66
N GLY A 144 -5.89 -10.01 17.43
CA GLY A 144 -5.59 -11.07 18.41
C GLY A 144 -5.11 -12.40 17.84
N ASN A 145 -5.32 -12.65 16.55
CA ASN A 145 -4.97 -13.92 15.88
C ASN A 145 -3.78 -13.78 14.93
N ILE A 146 -3.12 -12.62 14.90
CA ILE A 146 -2.00 -12.36 14.01
C ILE A 146 -0.71 -12.80 14.69
N ASP A 147 0.08 -13.62 14.00
CA ASP A 147 1.36 -14.11 14.52
C ASP A 147 2.45 -13.06 14.37
N VAL A 148 2.46 -12.34 13.25
CA VAL A 148 3.41 -11.25 12.99
C VAL A 148 2.70 -10.10 12.30
N LEU A 149 3.00 -8.89 12.77
CA LEU A 149 2.74 -7.63 12.08
C LEU A 149 4.10 -7.02 11.70
N SER A 150 4.41 -7.02 10.41
CA SER A 150 5.65 -6.46 9.90
C SER A 150 5.55 -4.94 9.73
N CYS A 151 6.56 -4.20 10.20
CA CYS A 151 6.66 -2.75 10.05
C CYS A 151 8.08 -2.32 9.65
N CYS A 152 8.25 -1.03 9.30
CA CYS A 152 9.48 -0.53 8.67
C CYS A 152 10.58 -0.10 9.64
N ASP A 153 10.30 0.01 10.94
CA ASP A 153 11.24 0.55 11.92
C ASP A 153 10.83 0.18 13.35
N GLU A 154 11.81 0.07 14.26
CA GLU A 154 11.60 -0.26 15.68
C GLU A 154 10.75 0.79 16.40
N LYS A 155 10.96 2.06 16.11
CA LYS A 155 10.17 3.14 16.70
C LYS A 155 8.70 3.05 16.31
N PHE A 156 8.43 2.69 15.06
CA PHE A 156 7.06 2.46 14.61
C PHE A 156 6.46 1.19 15.20
N SER A 157 7.26 0.14 15.43
CA SER A 157 6.76 -1.08 16.06
C SER A 157 6.15 -0.78 17.42
N LYS A 158 6.83 0.01 18.23
CA LYS A 158 6.32 0.46 19.52
C LYS A 158 5.02 1.27 19.41
N THR A 159 4.98 2.22 18.49
CA THR A 159 3.80 3.08 18.27
C THR A 159 2.60 2.26 17.78
N ILE A 160 2.81 1.31 16.86
CA ILE A 160 1.76 0.41 16.37
C ILE A 160 1.24 -0.48 17.49
N ARG A 161 2.14 -1.08 18.27
CA ARG A 161 1.79 -1.94 19.39
C ARG A 161 0.94 -1.22 20.42
N GLU A 162 1.36 -0.04 20.85
CA GLU A 162 0.62 0.78 21.81
C GLU A 162 -0.74 1.23 21.24
N GLY A 163 -0.76 1.70 19.99
CA GLY A 163 -1.97 2.17 19.33
C GLY A 163 -3.02 1.08 19.11
N LEU A 164 -2.61 -0.13 18.80
CA LEU A 164 -3.47 -1.31 18.59
C LEU A 164 -3.70 -2.11 19.89
N ALA A 165 -3.10 -1.70 21.01
CA ALA A 165 -3.14 -2.40 22.30
C ALA A 165 -2.71 -3.89 22.19
N ILE A 166 -1.72 -4.18 21.35
CA ILE A 166 -1.11 -5.50 21.22
C ILE A 166 -0.20 -5.72 22.42
N LYS A 167 -0.48 -6.75 23.22
CA LYS A 167 0.23 -7.01 24.47
C LYS A 167 1.51 -7.83 24.28
N ASP A 168 1.53 -8.67 23.29
CA ASP A 168 2.68 -9.53 22.99
C ASP A 168 3.75 -8.75 22.23
N ASP A 169 4.94 -8.64 22.80
CA ASP A 169 6.08 -7.91 22.23
C ASP A 169 6.61 -8.57 20.94
N GLY A 170 6.39 -9.88 20.78
CA GLY A 170 6.84 -10.64 19.61
C GLY A 170 5.98 -10.50 18.36
N VAL A 171 4.78 -9.89 18.47
CA VAL A 171 3.84 -9.81 17.34
C VAL A 171 4.21 -8.69 16.38
N VAL A 172 4.57 -7.49 16.88
CA VAL A 172 4.92 -6.36 16.02
C VAL A 172 6.43 -6.32 15.81
N CYS A 173 6.86 -6.69 14.62
CA CYS A 173 8.27 -6.88 14.31
C CYS A 173 8.77 -5.90 13.25
N PRO A 174 9.92 -5.24 13.45
CA PRO A 174 10.54 -4.37 12.44
C PRO A 174 11.28 -5.20 11.38
N LEU A 175 10.52 -5.99 10.62
CA LEU A 175 11.07 -6.84 9.55
C LEU A 175 11.24 -6.09 8.23
N GLY A 176 10.75 -4.85 8.16
CA GLY A 176 10.68 -4.06 6.95
C GLY A 176 9.34 -4.23 6.22
N ILE A 177 9.27 -3.64 5.05
CA ILE A 177 8.10 -3.65 4.16
C ILE A 177 8.48 -4.34 2.87
N SER A 178 7.85 -5.45 2.52
CA SER A 178 8.22 -6.26 1.36
C SER A 178 8.35 -5.45 0.06
N ARG A 179 7.40 -4.53 -0.22
CA ARG A 179 7.47 -3.72 -1.46
C ARG A 179 8.69 -2.81 -1.53
N SER A 180 9.36 -2.51 -0.40
CA SER A 180 10.57 -1.69 -0.43
C SER A 180 11.74 -2.38 -1.12
N ASP A 181 11.77 -3.70 -1.13
CA ASP A 181 12.82 -4.48 -1.79
C ASP A 181 12.75 -4.39 -3.32
N ALA A 182 11.55 -4.09 -3.86
CA ALA A 182 11.32 -3.90 -5.29
C ALA A 182 12.23 -2.82 -5.91
N TYR A 183 12.57 -1.80 -5.12
CA TYR A 183 13.40 -0.67 -5.59
C TYR A 183 14.87 -1.04 -5.76
N LEU A 184 15.30 -2.18 -5.24
CA LEU A 184 16.66 -2.73 -5.33
C LEU A 184 16.72 -3.98 -6.23
N ASP A 185 15.59 -4.55 -6.61
CA ASP A 185 15.52 -5.71 -7.51
C ASP A 185 15.61 -5.28 -8.98
N LYS A 186 16.77 -5.48 -9.59
CA LYS A 186 17.03 -5.15 -10.99
C LYS A 186 16.04 -5.79 -11.95
N SER A 187 15.63 -7.06 -11.69
CA SER A 187 14.68 -7.76 -12.55
C SER A 187 13.29 -7.14 -12.48
N PHE A 188 12.84 -6.77 -11.28
CA PHE A 188 11.56 -6.07 -11.09
C PHE A 188 11.57 -4.70 -11.78
N ILE A 189 12.68 -3.97 -11.69
CA ILE A 189 12.86 -2.67 -12.35
C ILE A 189 12.78 -2.83 -13.86
N GLU A 190 13.52 -3.79 -14.44
CA GLU A 190 13.51 -4.07 -15.88
C GLU A 190 12.12 -4.47 -16.39
N GLU A 191 11.41 -5.33 -15.66
CA GLU A 191 10.04 -5.72 -16.00
C GLU A 191 9.08 -4.53 -15.91
N SER A 192 9.28 -3.64 -14.93
CA SER A 192 8.50 -2.42 -14.78
C SER A 192 8.72 -1.48 -15.97
N TYR A 193 9.95 -1.30 -16.45
CA TYR A 193 10.24 -0.54 -17.68
C TYR A 193 9.57 -1.17 -18.90
N LYS A 194 9.72 -2.49 -19.11
CA LYS A 194 9.08 -3.20 -20.23
C LYS A 194 7.57 -2.98 -20.24
N LYS A 195 6.94 -3.12 -19.06
CA LYS A 195 5.51 -2.90 -18.90
C LYS A 195 5.13 -1.45 -19.18
N PHE A 196 5.88 -0.48 -18.65
CA PHE A 196 5.62 0.94 -18.88
C PHE A 196 5.68 1.30 -20.36
N TYR A 197 6.73 0.88 -21.07
CA TYR A 197 6.86 1.15 -22.50
C TYR A 197 5.82 0.42 -23.36
N SER A 198 5.29 -0.71 -22.92
CA SER A 198 4.16 -1.35 -23.61
C SER A 198 2.87 -0.53 -23.49
N ILE A 199 2.71 0.22 -22.40
CA ILE A 199 1.57 1.10 -22.16
C ILE A 199 1.78 2.47 -22.81
N PHE A 200 3.01 2.97 -22.78
CA PHE A 200 3.37 4.33 -23.21
C PHE A 200 4.63 4.29 -24.11
N GLN A 201 4.45 3.87 -25.37
CA GLN A 201 5.55 3.67 -26.32
C GLN A 201 6.38 4.94 -26.56
N ASN A 202 5.75 6.11 -26.64
CA ASN A 202 6.42 7.40 -26.87
C ASN A 202 7.31 7.87 -25.70
N ALA A 203 7.31 7.12 -24.58
CA ALA A 203 8.19 7.38 -23.44
C ALA A 203 9.62 6.87 -23.63
N GLN A 204 9.87 6.03 -24.64
CA GLN A 204 11.22 5.50 -24.86
C GLN A 204 12.23 6.61 -25.14
N GLY A 205 13.35 6.59 -24.39
CA GLY A 205 14.42 7.58 -24.50
C GLY A 205 14.14 8.91 -23.80
N LYS A 206 13.00 9.06 -23.11
CA LYS A 206 12.67 10.24 -22.32
C LYS A 206 12.70 9.96 -20.83
N LYS A 207 12.98 10.99 -20.04
CA LYS A 207 12.87 10.94 -18.58
C LYS A 207 11.39 10.89 -18.17
N ILE A 208 11.11 10.20 -17.08
CA ILE A 208 9.74 9.93 -16.60
C ILE A 208 9.45 10.77 -15.36
N ILE A 209 8.50 11.69 -15.48
CA ILE A 209 7.91 12.38 -14.33
C ILE A 209 6.69 11.56 -13.89
N TYR A 210 6.68 11.09 -12.64
CA TYR A 210 5.54 10.40 -12.05
C TYR A 210 4.77 11.35 -11.14
N TYR A 211 3.51 11.66 -11.51
CA TYR A 211 2.62 12.52 -10.73
C TYR A 211 1.53 11.69 -10.05
N ALA A 212 1.60 11.59 -8.72
CA ALA A 212 0.64 10.81 -7.93
C ALA A 212 0.21 11.58 -6.66
N PRO A 213 -0.68 12.55 -6.79
CA PRO A 213 -1.19 13.31 -5.66
C PRO A 213 -2.29 12.57 -4.90
N MET A 214 -2.51 12.93 -3.64
CA MET A 214 -3.68 12.51 -2.90
C MET A 214 -4.96 13.14 -3.47
N SER A 215 -6.03 12.35 -3.46
CA SER A 215 -7.36 12.83 -3.81
C SER A 215 -7.90 13.81 -2.77
N ARG A 216 -8.75 14.73 -3.20
CA ARG A 216 -9.43 15.72 -2.35
C ARG A 216 -10.88 15.31 -2.14
N LYS A 217 -11.27 15.11 -0.87
CA LYS A 217 -12.69 14.90 -0.53
C LYS A 217 -13.38 16.27 -0.39
N ARG A 218 -14.34 16.55 -1.26
CA ARG A 218 -15.13 17.79 -1.26
C ARG A 218 -16.60 17.47 -1.48
N GLN A 219 -17.47 17.91 -0.56
CA GLN A 219 -18.94 17.72 -0.64
C GLN A 219 -19.36 16.26 -0.91
N GLY A 220 -18.69 15.29 -0.28
CA GLY A 220 -18.98 13.87 -0.49
C GLY A 220 -18.33 13.23 -1.73
N GLU A 221 -17.81 14.03 -2.64
CA GLU A 221 -17.10 13.54 -3.83
C GLU A 221 -15.60 13.45 -3.60
N ILE A 222 -14.95 12.47 -4.21
CA ILE A 222 -13.50 12.31 -4.22
C ILE A 222 -13.01 12.85 -5.56
N LYS A 223 -12.23 13.96 -5.52
CA LYS A 223 -11.75 14.66 -6.71
C LYS A 223 -10.22 14.55 -6.83
N PHE A 224 -9.76 14.41 -8.06
CA PHE A 224 -8.35 14.55 -8.40
C PHE A 224 -7.94 16.03 -8.32
N PRO A 225 -6.74 16.38 -7.80
CA PRO A 225 -6.24 17.75 -7.81
C PRO A 225 -6.11 18.33 -9.22
N SER A 226 -6.61 19.55 -9.43
CA SER A 226 -6.77 20.13 -10.77
C SER A 226 -5.76 21.23 -11.14
N ARG A 227 -4.83 21.54 -10.24
CA ARG A 227 -3.87 22.66 -10.46
C ARG A 227 -2.64 22.29 -11.26
N PHE A 228 -2.30 21.00 -11.36
CA PHE A 228 -1.19 20.54 -12.19
C PHE A 228 -1.54 20.72 -13.68
N SER A 229 -0.78 21.53 -14.40
CA SER A 229 -1.07 21.90 -15.79
C SER A 229 -0.23 21.06 -16.78
N ILE A 230 -0.86 20.06 -17.39
CA ILE A 230 -0.23 19.26 -18.46
C ILE A 230 0.17 20.15 -19.64
N GLN A 231 -0.64 21.15 -19.99
CA GLN A 231 -0.34 22.09 -21.07
C GLN A 231 0.96 22.86 -20.80
N PHE A 232 1.13 23.36 -19.59
CA PHE A 232 2.33 24.12 -19.22
C PHE A 232 3.57 23.23 -19.18
N MET A 233 3.45 22.05 -18.60
CA MET A 233 4.52 21.05 -18.57
C MET A 233 4.91 20.60 -19.99
N HIS A 234 3.93 20.39 -20.87
CA HIS A 234 4.18 20.03 -22.27
C HIS A 234 4.96 21.13 -23.00
N TYR A 235 4.59 22.39 -22.81
CA TYR A 235 5.28 23.51 -23.45
C TYR A 235 6.77 23.54 -23.11
N VAL A 236 7.13 23.12 -21.87
CA VAL A 236 8.50 23.20 -21.37
C VAL A 236 9.29 21.92 -21.60
N PHE A 237 8.66 20.74 -21.42
CA PHE A 237 9.35 19.46 -21.23
C PHE A 237 9.08 18.40 -22.29
N LYS A 238 8.29 18.68 -23.33
CA LYS A 238 7.84 17.67 -24.30
C LYS A 238 8.94 16.90 -25.01
N ASP A 239 10.12 17.50 -25.15
CA ASP A 239 11.22 16.91 -25.91
C ASP A 239 12.02 15.91 -25.06
N ASP A 240 12.18 16.16 -23.76
CA ASP A 240 13.05 15.41 -22.86
C ASP A 240 12.29 14.53 -21.85
N TYR A 241 11.02 14.83 -21.59
CA TYR A 241 10.24 14.16 -20.55
C TYR A 241 8.90 13.63 -21.06
N VAL A 242 8.36 12.67 -20.31
CA VAL A 242 6.95 12.27 -20.34
C VAL A 242 6.37 12.30 -18.94
N ILE A 243 5.04 12.43 -18.83
CA ILE A 243 4.34 12.44 -17.55
C ILE A 243 3.43 11.22 -17.42
N ALA A 244 3.69 10.40 -16.41
CA ALA A 244 2.81 9.33 -15.98
C ALA A 244 1.96 9.80 -14.80
N ILE A 245 0.63 9.72 -14.92
CA ILE A 245 -0.30 10.18 -13.89
C ILE A 245 -0.96 8.96 -13.23
N SER A 246 -0.93 8.90 -11.89
CA SER A 246 -1.71 7.95 -11.13
C SER A 246 -2.62 8.66 -10.14
N ARG A 247 -3.84 8.15 -9.96
CA ARG A 247 -4.84 8.69 -9.07
C ARG A 247 -5.51 7.58 -8.26
N ASP A 248 -6.12 7.95 -7.15
CA ASP A 248 -7.04 7.04 -6.49
C ASP A 248 -8.18 6.68 -7.47
N ARG A 249 -8.40 5.38 -7.68
CA ARG A 249 -9.43 4.88 -8.59
C ARG A 249 -10.85 5.29 -8.21
N LEU A 250 -11.05 5.68 -6.94
CA LEU A 250 -12.32 6.21 -6.46
C LEU A 250 -12.49 7.70 -6.78
N SER A 251 -11.40 8.40 -7.11
CA SER A 251 -11.48 9.79 -7.51
C SER A 251 -12.04 9.92 -8.91
N LEU A 252 -12.85 10.96 -9.12
CA LEU A 252 -13.23 11.36 -10.47
C LEU A 252 -11.96 11.58 -11.29
N PRO A 253 -11.95 11.18 -12.57
CA PRO A 253 -10.78 11.37 -13.42
C PRO A 253 -10.42 12.86 -13.46
N PRO A 254 -9.13 13.18 -13.63
CA PRO A 254 -8.74 14.54 -14.00
C PRO A 254 -9.49 14.93 -15.28
N ARG A 255 -9.63 16.23 -15.53
CA ARG A 255 -10.07 16.70 -16.84
C ARG A 255 -9.31 15.92 -17.88
N THR A 256 -10.03 15.26 -18.77
CA THR A 256 -9.48 14.34 -19.78
C THR A 256 -8.22 14.95 -20.39
N ILE A 257 -7.12 14.20 -20.36
CA ILE A 257 -5.91 14.62 -21.06
C ILE A 257 -6.32 14.85 -22.51
N GLN A 258 -6.10 16.04 -23.05
CA GLN A 258 -6.48 16.34 -24.43
C GLN A 258 -5.63 15.50 -25.37
N GLU A 259 -6.18 15.03 -26.48
CA GLU A 259 -5.53 14.15 -27.46
C GLU A 259 -4.16 14.67 -27.91
N LYS A 260 -4.03 15.98 -28.11
CA LYS A 260 -2.74 16.62 -28.47
C LYS A 260 -1.61 16.44 -27.47
N TYR A 261 -1.89 15.90 -26.27
CA TYR A 261 -0.91 15.62 -25.23
C TYR A 261 -0.72 14.12 -24.95
N TYR A 262 -1.36 13.22 -25.71
CA TYR A 262 -1.25 11.79 -25.47
C TYR A 262 0.16 11.22 -25.67
N ASP A 263 0.99 11.89 -26.45
CA ASP A 263 2.39 11.53 -26.66
C ASP A 263 3.31 12.01 -25.52
N PHE A 264 2.79 12.87 -24.64
CA PHE A 264 3.53 13.48 -23.55
C PHE A 264 3.02 13.07 -22.17
N ALA A 265 1.72 12.89 -21.99
CA ALA A 265 1.13 12.58 -20.69
C ALA A 265 0.11 11.44 -20.80
N LYS A 266 0.16 10.53 -19.84
CA LYS A 266 -0.75 9.37 -19.77
C LYS A 266 -1.25 9.08 -18.38
N ASP A 267 -2.58 8.84 -18.23
CA ASP A 267 -3.16 8.28 -17.02
C ASP A 267 -2.93 6.77 -17.03
N ILE A 268 -2.07 6.30 -16.12
CA ILE A 268 -1.69 4.91 -15.97
C ILE A 268 -2.42 4.21 -14.80
N THR A 269 -3.42 4.88 -14.23
CA THR A 269 -4.18 4.40 -13.08
C THR A 269 -4.72 2.98 -13.33
N GLY A 270 -4.29 2.05 -12.50
CA GLY A 270 -4.72 0.65 -12.58
C GLY A 270 -4.03 -0.19 -13.65
N GLN A 271 -3.15 0.41 -14.44
CA GLN A 271 -2.29 -0.30 -15.37
C GLN A 271 -0.92 -0.61 -14.75
N MET A 272 -0.42 0.33 -13.94
CA MET A 272 0.80 0.14 -13.15
C MET A 272 0.54 0.41 -11.67
N THR A 273 1.33 -0.20 -10.79
CA THR A 273 1.32 0.09 -9.35
C THR A 273 2.23 1.25 -9.03
N SER A 274 2.04 1.88 -7.87
CA SER A 274 2.92 2.96 -7.41
C SER A 274 4.35 2.44 -7.20
N THR A 275 4.51 1.20 -6.72
CA THR A 275 5.81 0.54 -6.57
C THR A 275 6.52 0.41 -7.91
N GLN A 276 5.84 -0.10 -8.95
CA GLN A 276 6.40 -0.18 -10.30
C GLN A 276 6.80 1.19 -10.84
N MET A 277 5.97 2.20 -10.63
CA MET A 277 6.27 3.55 -11.13
C MET A 277 7.43 4.22 -10.38
N LEU A 278 7.46 4.13 -9.06
CA LEU A 278 8.56 4.66 -8.27
C LEU A 278 9.89 3.94 -8.53
N SER A 279 9.85 2.68 -8.97
CA SER A 279 11.08 1.98 -9.35
C SER A 279 11.72 2.53 -10.63
N ILE A 280 10.93 3.12 -11.53
CA ILE A 280 11.40 3.53 -12.88
C ILE A 280 11.33 5.04 -13.15
N CYS A 281 10.61 5.86 -12.38
CA CYS A 281 10.55 7.29 -12.62
C CYS A 281 11.89 7.98 -12.31
N ASP A 282 12.15 9.08 -12.99
CA ASP A 282 13.29 9.97 -12.74
C ASP A 282 12.96 11.03 -11.71
N ILE A 283 11.73 11.54 -11.73
CA ILE A 283 11.22 12.55 -10.81
C ILE A 283 9.83 12.13 -10.31
N PHE A 284 9.62 12.21 -9.01
CA PHE A 284 8.33 12.00 -8.39
C PHE A 284 7.71 13.34 -7.97
N ILE A 285 6.47 13.58 -8.36
CA ILE A 285 5.70 14.76 -7.93
C ILE A 285 4.50 14.27 -7.14
N THR A 286 4.39 14.73 -5.91
CA THR A 286 3.26 14.40 -5.03
C THR A 286 2.91 15.60 -4.14
N ASP A 287 2.04 15.39 -3.17
CA ASP A 287 1.62 16.44 -2.25
C ASP A 287 1.68 15.95 -0.78
N TYR A 288 0.62 15.35 -0.28
CA TYR A 288 0.47 14.87 1.10
C TYR A 288 0.41 13.33 1.15
N SER A 289 0.86 12.67 0.12
CA SER A 289 0.75 11.23 -0.04
C SER A 289 1.74 10.46 0.84
N PRO A 290 1.33 9.35 1.47
CA PRO A 290 2.24 8.40 2.13
C PRO A 290 3.32 7.83 1.19
N LEU A 291 3.16 7.94 -0.13
CA LEU A 291 4.18 7.51 -1.10
C LEU A 291 5.52 8.24 -0.96
N VAL A 292 5.58 9.32 -0.17
CA VAL A 292 6.86 9.96 0.20
C VAL A 292 7.82 8.98 0.90
N PHE A 293 7.30 8.03 1.68
CA PHE A 293 8.12 6.98 2.29
C PHE A 293 8.73 6.06 1.22
N ASP A 294 7.91 5.64 0.26
CA ASP A 294 8.38 4.78 -0.83
C ASP A 294 9.37 5.52 -1.73
N ALA A 295 9.12 6.80 -2.01
CA ALA A 295 10.02 7.66 -2.79
C ALA A 295 11.37 7.87 -2.09
N ALA A 296 11.36 8.07 -0.77
CA ALA A 296 12.58 8.17 0.03
C ALA A 296 13.39 6.88 0.01
N PHE A 297 12.72 5.73 0.07
CA PHE A 297 13.38 4.45 -0.05
C PHE A 297 13.99 4.24 -1.43
N ALA A 298 13.24 4.55 -2.49
CA ALA A 298 13.68 4.45 -3.87
C ALA A 298 14.72 5.52 -4.26
N ALA A 299 15.06 6.44 -3.34
CA ALA A 299 15.94 7.59 -3.55
C ALA A 299 15.53 8.43 -4.79
N LYS A 300 14.23 8.61 -5.00
CA LYS A 300 13.70 9.36 -6.15
C LYS A 300 13.61 10.84 -5.83
N PRO A 301 14.22 11.73 -6.66
CA PRO A 301 13.98 13.17 -6.57
C PRO A 301 12.48 13.44 -6.45
N THR A 302 12.07 14.10 -5.36
CA THR A 302 10.66 14.26 -5.02
C THR A 302 10.32 15.73 -4.88
N ILE A 303 9.26 16.17 -5.56
CA ILE A 303 8.71 17.53 -5.49
C ILE A 303 7.37 17.49 -4.77
N MET A 304 7.22 18.33 -3.75
CA MET A 304 5.99 18.45 -2.97
C MET A 304 5.09 19.54 -3.53
N PHE A 305 4.15 19.19 -4.41
CA PHE A 305 3.23 20.16 -5.02
C PHE A 305 2.05 20.48 -4.10
N GLN A 306 2.20 21.49 -3.25
CA GLN A 306 1.33 21.79 -2.12
C GLN A 306 0.56 23.12 -2.26
N TYR A 307 -0.02 23.38 -3.40
CA TYR A 307 -0.77 24.60 -3.73
C TYR A 307 -1.97 24.92 -2.83
N ASP A 308 -2.42 23.97 -2.00
CA ASP A 308 -3.57 24.10 -1.10
C ASP A 308 -3.24 23.78 0.37
N ALA A 309 -1.99 23.98 0.78
CA ALA A 309 -1.47 23.65 2.12
C ALA A 309 -2.33 24.25 3.25
N HIS A 310 -2.76 25.51 3.13
CA HIS A 310 -3.59 26.20 4.12
C HIS A 310 -4.91 25.47 4.41
N ARG A 311 -5.47 24.79 3.40
CA ARG A 311 -6.75 24.07 3.52
C ARG A 311 -6.57 22.63 3.98
N TYR A 312 -5.36 22.09 3.80
CA TYR A 312 -5.10 20.68 4.04
C TYR A 312 -4.55 20.43 5.45
N LYS A 313 -3.70 21.32 5.98
CA LYS A 313 -3.11 21.23 7.32
C LYS A 313 -4.18 21.05 8.43
N ASP A 314 -5.29 21.78 8.32
CA ASP A 314 -6.37 21.72 9.31
C ASP A 314 -7.18 20.42 9.29
N ARG A 315 -7.00 19.58 8.28
CA ARG A 315 -7.80 18.35 8.06
C ARG A 315 -7.02 17.06 8.26
N MET A 316 -5.72 17.17 8.44
CA MET A 316 -4.86 16.00 8.64
C MET A 316 -4.63 15.74 10.14
N ASN A 317 -5.20 14.65 10.63
CA ASN A 317 -4.83 14.09 11.92
C ASN A 317 -3.64 13.14 11.68
N THR A 318 -2.42 13.70 11.61
CA THR A 318 -1.21 12.94 11.34
C THR A 318 -0.35 12.81 12.60
N PHE A 319 0.33 11.67 12.74
CA PHE A 319 1.23 11.41 13.85
C PHE A 319 2.53 12.24 13.78
N LEU A 320 3.01 12.49 12.58
CA LEU A 320 4.19 13.33 12.36
C LEU A 320 3.77 14.75 11.98
N ASN A 321 4.57 15.72 12.41
CA ASN A 321 4.39 17.11 12.00
C ASN A 321 4.61 17.22 10.48
N PHE A 322 3.75 18.00 9.80
CA PHE A 322 3.75 18.15 8.36
C PHE A 322 5.11 18.63 7.81
N ASP A 323 5.81 19.45 8.55
CA ASP A 323 7.13 19.98 8.17
C ASP A 323 8.23 18.88 8.21
N GLU A 324 8.03 17.82 8.98
CA GLU A 324 8.94 16.67 9.04
C GLU A 324 8.84 15.76 7.83
N TYR A 325 7.74 15.87 7.04
CA TYR A 325 7.51 15.09 5.81
C TYR A 325 8.00 15.75 4.54
N SER A 326 8.48 16.97 4.62
CA SER A 326 9.00 17.66 3.44
C SER A 326 10.34 17.07 3.03
N ILE A 327 10.28 15.98 2.24
CA ILE A 327 11.46 15.26 1.73
C ILE A 327 12.01 15.87 0.44
N GLY A 328 11.43 16.96 -0.03
CA GLY A 328 11.81 17.70 -1.24
C GLY A 328 11.29 19.12 -1.23
N PRO A 329 11.56 19.91 -2.28
CA PRO A 329 11.08 21.29 -2.37
C PRO A 329 9.56 21.35 -2.37
N ILE A 330 9.03 22.35 -1.68
CA ILE A 330 7.61 22.68 -1.70
C ILE A 330 7.38 23.65 -2.87
N CYS A 331 6.52 23.24 -3.82
CA CYS A 331 6.08 24.02 -4.94
C CYS A 331 4.59 24.35 -4.78
N GLU A 332 4.22 25.61 -4.97
CA GLU A 332 2.82 26.05 -4.85
C GLU A 332 2.16 26.31 -6.22
N CYS A 333 2.98 26.47 -7.26
CA CYS A 333 2.53 26.67 -8.64
C CYS A 333 3.31 25.79 -9.63
N ASN A 334 2.88 25.76 -10.89
CA ASN A 334 3.55 24.97 -11.93
C ASN A 334 4.92 25.56 -12.32
N GLU A 335 5.06 26.85 -12.22
CA GLU A 335 6.31 27.58 -12.47
C GLU A 335 7.40 27.17 -11.51
N ASP A 336 7.06 26.97 -10.22
CA ASP A 336 8.02 26.50 -9.20
C ASP A 336 8.54 25.11 -9.55
N ILE A 337 7.67 24.20 -9.99
CA ILE A 337 8.04 22.85 -10.42
C ILE A 337 9.01 22.90 -11.59
N VAL A 338 8.68 23.71 -12.61
CA VAL A 338 9.50 23.86 -13.81
C VAL A 338 10.86 24.43 -13.49
N ASN A 339 10.91 25.51 -12.69
CA ASN A 339 12.17 26.14 -12.30
C ASN A 339 13.04 25.16 -11.51
N TYR A 340 12.46 24.48 -10.54
CA TYR A 340 13.21 23.50 -9.74
C TYR A 340 13.80 22.36 -10.60
N ILE A 341 13.01 21.82 -11.55
CA ILE A 341 13.50 20.75 -12.43
C ILE A 341 14.64 21.25 -13.29
N LYS A 342 14.52 22.44 -13.90
CA LYS A 342 15.56 23.01 -14.76
C LYS A 342 16.85 23.34 -14.02
N ASP A 343 16.71 23.89 -12.82
CA ASP A 343 17.86 24.31 -12.00
C ASP A 343 18.64 23.12 -11.43
N ASN A 344 17.99 21.95 -11.29
CA ASN A 344 18.58 20.76 -10.66
C ASN A 344 18.63 19.53 -11.57
N GLU A 345 18.40 19.68 -12.87
CA GLU A 345 18.25 18.54 -13.79
C GLU A 345 19.43 17.54 -13.79
N ASN A 346 20.62 18.01 -13.51
CA ASN A 346 21.83 17.22 -13.50
C ASN A 346 22.25 16.75 -12.11
N ASP A 347 21.73 17.33 -11.04
CA ASP A 347 22.12 17.02 -9.67
C ASP A 347 21.02 17.37 -8.67
N PHE A 348 20.03 16.51 -8.57
CA PHE A 348 18.99 16.65 -7.56
C PHE A 348 19.53 16.34 -6.16
N ASP A 349 19.37 17.25 -5.21
CA ASP A 349 19.67 17.00 -3.80
C ASP A 349 18.69 16.01 -3.18
N ILE A 350 19.13 14.79 -2.96
CA ILE A 350 18.37 13.72 -2.31
C ILE A 350 18.75 13.53 -0.82
N SER A 351 19.56 14.41 -0.27
CA SER A 351 20.06 14.25 1.11
C SER A 351 18.94 14.22 2.15
N SER A 352 17.87 14.98 1.93
CA SER A 352 16.68 14.98 2.78
C SER A 352 15.93 13.66 2.73
N LEU A 353 15.82 13.04 1.56
CA LEU A 353 15.23 11.71 1.39
C LEU A 353 16.04 10.63 2.13
N LEU A 354 17.36 10.67 2.01
CA LEU A 354 18.23 9.70 2.66
C LEU A 354 18.16 9.81 4.19
N ARG A 355 18.18 11.04 4.74
CA ARG A 355 17.98 11.27 6.18
C ARG A 355 16.60 10.79 6.65
N PHE A 356 15.57 11.03 5.85
CA PHE A 356 14.22 10.57 6.16
C PHE A 356 14.13 9.03 6.18
N LYS A 357 14.72 8.36 5.18
CA LYS A 357 14.83 6.90 5.12
C LYS A 357 15.52 6.33 6.36
N GLU A 358 16.69 6.86 6.71
CA GLU A 358 17.45 6.43 7.88
C GLU A 358 16.65 6.59 9.18
N LYS A 359 15.93 7.71 9.31
CA LYS A 359 15.15 8.03 10.52
C LYS A 359 13.91 7.17 10.72
N TYR A 360 13.25 6.74 9.62
CA TYR A 360 11.90 6.18 9.68
C TYR A 360 11.75 4.81 9.03
N MET A 361 12.77 4.29 8.38
CA MET A 361 12.68 3.08 7.57
C MET A 361 13.92 2.20 7.71
N SER A 362 14.49 2.14 8.91
CA SER A 362 15.77 1.46 9.17
C SER A 362 15.74 -0.04 8.86
N ALA A 363 14.58 -0.69 8.95
CA ALA A 363 14.42 -2.10 8.62
C ALA A 363 14.18 -2.39 7.13
N CYS A 364 14.11 -1.34 6.29
CA CYS A 364 13.88 -1.49 4.84
C CYS A 364 15.21 -1.40 4.07
N ASP A 365 15.99 -2.45 4.05
CA ASP A 365 17.36 -2.53 3.53
C ASP A 365 17.51 -3.39 2.26
N GLY A 366 16.39 -3.87 1.68
CA GLY A 366 16.35 -4.74 0.52
C GLY A 366 16.19 -6.23 0.83
N HIS A 367 16.11 -6.60 2.11
CA HIS A 367 15.92 -7.97 2.58
C HIS A 367 14.65 -8.16 3.41
N SER A 368 13.71 -7.20 3.31
CA SER A 368 12.45 -7.24 4.08
C SER A 368 11.61 -8.46 3.74
N THR A 369 11.52 -8.79 2.47
CA THR A 369 10.72 -9.94 1.99
C THR A 369 11.25 -11.27 2.52
N GLU A 370 12.56 -11.45 2.49
CA GLU A 370 13.22 -12.65 3.04
C GLU A 370 12.94 -12.77 4.54
N ARG A 371 13.18 -11.70 5.31
CA ARG A 371 12.92 -11.70 6.76
C ARG A 371 11.47 -12.00 7.11
N ILE A 372 10.51 -11.46 6.37
CA ILE A 372 9.08 -11.72 6.57
C ILE A 372 8.77 -13.21 6.33
N ILE A 373 9.32 -13.79 5.27
CA ILE A 373 9.09 -15.20 4.94
C ILE A 373 9.79 -16.10 5.97
N ASP A 374 11.05 -15.80 6.30
CA ASP A 374 11.81 -16.59 7.26
C ASP A 374 11.14 -16.58 8.63
N ARG A 375 10.67 -15.42 9.10
CA ARG A 375 9.94 -15.34 10.37
C ARG A 375 8.63 -16.13 10.34
N ALA A 376 7.92 -16.12 9.22
CA ALA A 376 6.72 -16.94 9.06
C ALA A 376 7.03 -18.44 9.11
N LEU A 377 8.15 -18.88 8.50
CA LEU A 377 8.59 -20.27 8.52
C LEU A 377 9.12 -20.68 9.90
N GLU A 378 9.83 -19.81 10.62
CA GLU A 378 10.25 -20.05 12.00
C GLU A 378 9.05 -20.34 12.88
N ILE A 379 8.00 -19.53 12.83
CA ILE A 379 6.76 -19.72 13.59
C ILE A 379 6.14 -21.10 13.32
N LEU A 380 6.14 -21.54 12.07
CA LEU A 380 5.62 -22.86 11.70
C LEU A 380 6.48 -24.01 12.25
N ASN A 381 7.78 -23.80 12.43
CA ASN A 381 8.70 -24.80 12.97
C ASN A 381 8.69 -24.83 14.52
N GLU A 382 8.36 -23.71 15.17
CA GLU A 382 8.25 -23.58 16.62
C GLU A 382 6.97 -24.23 17.17
N ARG A 383 5.98 -24.55 16.32
CA ARG A 383 4.64 -25.06 16.67
C ARG A 383 4.44 -26.56 16.33
#